data_41a24a164ef157ea119a74f4c953ba56
#
_entry.id   41a24a164ef157ea119a74f4c953ba56
#
_cell.length_a   1.000
_cell.length_b   1.000
_cell.length_c   1.000
_cell.angle_alpha   90.00
_cell.angle_beta   90.00
_cell.angle_gamma   90.00
#
_symmetry.space_group_name_H-M   'P 1'
#
loop_
_entity.id
_entity.type
_entity.pdbx_description
1 polymer ?
#
loop_
_entity_poly.entity_id
_entity_poly.type
_entity_poly.pdbx_seq_one_letter_code
_entity_poly.pdbx_strand_id
1 'polypeptide(L)'
;EGVELDREVNDYGRYKEGGEGVLVVLGTPFIHLAKVAHNITESSIMVAAQNCATEKAGAYTGEVSADMIASTGAKCVILGHSERRSYYGETSPILVKKVAQALESKLEIIFCVGEVLEERETEKHFEVVKQQLTEGLFNLTPEQFAHVVIAYEPVWAIGTGKTATPDQAQEMHAFIRSVVAAVSYTHLRA
;
A
#
# COMPACT_ATOMS: atom_id res chain seq x y z
N GLU A 1 7.70 23.30 -2.18
CA GLU A 1 7.65 22.27 -1.10
C GLU A 1 7.98 20.86 -1.64
N GLY A 2 7.28 20.28 -2.62
CA GLY A 2 7.57 18.92 -3.11
C GLY A 2 8.96 18.71 -3.69
N VAL A 3 9.52 19.68 -4.43
CA VAL A 3 10.87 19.57 -5.03
C VAL A 3 11.98 19.71 -4.00
N GLU A 4 11.73 20.44 -2.94
CA GLU A 4 12.66 20.65 -1.84
C GLU A 4 12.77 19.39 -0.98
N LEU A 5 11.64 18.76 -0.68
CA LEU A 5 11.57 17.46 -0.02
C LEU A 5 12.28 16.37 -0.82
N ASP A 6 12.11 16.34 -2.14
CA ASP A 6 12.80 15.39 -3.03
C ASP A 6 14.33 15.49 -2.93
N ARG A 7 14.86 16.71 -2.83
CA ARG A 7 16.31 16.93 -2.67
C ARG A 7 16.80 16.44 -1.31
N GLU A 8 16.10 16.80 -0.24
CA GLU A 8 16.45 16.38 1.12
C GLU A 8 16.41 14.86 1.27
N VAL A 9 15.41 14.19 0.68
CA VAL A 9 15.31 12.72 0.72
C VAL A 9 16.39 12.05 -0.12
N ASN A 10 16.73 12.58 -1.30
CA ASN A 10 17.85 12.08 -2.09
C ASN A 10 19.18 12.26 -1.34
N ASP A 11 19.39 13.41 -0.71
CA ASP A 11 20.60 13.66 0.06
C ASP A 11 20.67 12.71 1.28
N TYR A 12 19.55 12.46 1.97
CA TYR A 12 19.49 11.49 3.06
C TYR A 12 19.85 10.06 2.60
N GLY A 13 19.40 9.65 1.42
CA GLY A 13 19.79 8.37 0.81
C GLY A 13 21.29 8.25 0.54
N ARG A 14 21.95 9.34 0.13
CA ARG A 14 23.40 9.39 -0.13
C ARG A 14 24.24 9.30 1.14
N TYR A 15 23.78 9.87 2.25
CA TYR A 15 24.52 9.88 3.51
C TYR A 15 24.49 8.55 4.28
N LYS A 16 23.63 7.61 3.88
CA LYS A 16 23.57 6.24 4.43
C LYS A 16 24.40 5.24 3.61
N GLU A 17 25.62 5.56 3.22
CA GLU A 17 26.60 4.57 2.77
C GLU A 17 26.90 3.63 3.96
N GLY A 18 26.29 2.43 3.93
CA GLY A 18 26.46 1.40 4.97
C GLY A 18 25.19 1.02 5.74
N GLY A 19 24.04 1.65 5.46
CA GLY A 19 22.74 1.25 6.02
C GLY A 19 22.13 0.12 5.21
N GLU A 20 22.39 -1.14 5.59
CA GLU A 20 21.75 -2.30 4.98
C GLU A 20 20.21 -2.15 4.98
N GLY A 21 19.62 -2.09 3.78
CA GLY A 21 18.26 -2.55 3.55
C GLY A 21 17.09 -1.63 3.88
N VAL A 22 17.25 -0.32 4.05
CA VAL A 22 16.10 0.58 4.18
C VAL A 22 15.67 1.10 2.82
N LEU A 23 14.45 0.72 2.41
CA LEU A 23 13.76 1.25 1.24
C LEU A 23 12.83 2.38 1.69
N VAL A 24 12.96 3.56 1.07
CA VAL A 24 12.07 4.70 1.29
C VAL A 24 11.05 4.77 0.19
N VAL A 25 9.78 4.91 0.52
CA VAL A 25 8.70 5.08 -0.46
C VAL A 25 8.01 6.40 -0.25
N LEU A 26 8.01 7.25 -1.30
CA LEU A 26 7.34 8.55 -1.31
C LEU A 26 5.97 8.44 -1.95
N GLY A 27 4.91 8.51 -1.14
CA GLY A 27 3.53 8.53 -1.62
C GLY A 27 3.10 9.93 -2.08
N THR A 28 3.04 10.18 -3.38
CA THR A 28 2.78 11.51 -3.94
C THR A 28 1.41 11.61 -4.61
N PRO A 29 0.75 12.80 -4.56
CA PRO A 29 -0.42 13.08 -5.38
C PRO A 29 -0.11 12.94 -6.88
N PHE A 30 -1.11 12.55 -7.68
CA PHE A 30 -0.94 12.36 -9.12
C PHE A 30 -0.31 13.53 -9.86
N ILE A 31 -0.67 14.78 -9.50
CA ILE A 31 -0.16 16.00 -10.15
C ILE A 31 1.35 16.19 -9.99
N HIS A 32 1.97 15.53 -9.00
CA HIS A 32 3.40 15.62 -8.73
C HIS A 32 4.16 14.34 -9.11
N LEU A 33 3.46 13.25 -9.39
CA LEU A 33 4.01 11.91 -9.52
C LEU A 33 5.16 11.85 -10.55
N ALA A 34 4.92 12.32 -11.78
CA ALA A 34 5.93 12.30 -12.83
C ALA A 34 7.16 13.15 -12.49
N LYS A 35 6.95 14.33 -11.89
CA LYS A 35 8.04 15.23 -11.53
C LYS A 35 8.89 14.63 -10.40
N VAL A 36 8.27 14.08 -9.38
CA VAL A 36 8.97 13.44 -8.26
C VAL A 36 9.73 12.21 -8.77
N ALA A 37 9.07 11.33 -9.53
CA ALA A 37 9.71 10.14 -10.10
C ALA A 37 10.92 10.47 -10.98
N HIS A 38 10.86 11.55 -11.77
CA HIS A 38 11.99 12.00 -12.60
C HIS A 38 13.18 12.53 -11.78
N ASN A 39 12.93 13.11 -10.62
CA ASN A 39 13.97 13.71 -9.78
C ASN A 39 14.65 12.69 -8.83
N ILE A 40 14.05 11.53 -8.60
CA ILE A 40 14.64 10.48 -7.77
C ILE A 40 15.76 9.78 -8.56
N THR A 41 16.97 9.81 -8.02
CA THR A 41 18.17 9.19 -8.60
C THR A 41 18.69 8.02 -7.76
N GLU A 42 18.31 7.95 -6.49
CA GLU A 42 18.75 6.93 -5.57
C GLU A 42 17.92 5.64 -5.69
N SER A 43 18.57 4.51 -5.84
CA SER A 43 17.91 3.20 -6.00
C SER A 43 17.18 2.72 -4.74
N SER A 44 17.50 3.28 -3.57
CA SER A 44 16.84 3.01 -2.30
C SER A 44 15.54 3.81 -2.09
N ILE A 45 15.16 4.65 -3.05
CA ILE A 45 13.96 5.47 -2.97
C ILE A 45 13.01 5.09 -4.12
N MET A 46 11.78 4.78 -3.78
CA MET A 46 10.70 4.56 -4.75
C MET A 46 9.63 5.64 -4.62
N VAL A 47 8.94 5.91 -5.73
CA VAL A 47 7.78 6.78 -5.77
C VAL A 47 6.53 5.95 -5.93
N ALA A 48 5.55 6.21 -5.07
CA ALA A 48 4.25 5.55 -5.09
C ALA A 48 3.14 6.53 -5.47
N ALA A 49 2.23 6.11 -6.33
CA ALA A 49 0.94 6.77 -6.48
C ALA A 49 0.04 6.44 -5.28
N GLN A 50 -0.86 7.35 -4.93
CA GLN A 50 -1.78 7.19 -3.79
C GLN A 50 -3.06 6.42 -4.15
N ASN A 51 -3.24 6.02 -5.40
CA ASN A 51 -4.37 5.27 -5.93
C ASN A 51 -4.11 4.86 -7.39
N CYS A 52 -4.95 3.97 -7.95
CA CYS A 52 -5.12 3.78 -9.40
C CYS A 52 -6.58 3.47 -9.74
N ALA A 53 -6.93 3.57 -11.04
CA ALA A 53 -8.21 3.14 -11.54
C ALA A 53 -8.36 1.61 -11.53
N THR A 54 -9.60 1.14 -11.59
CA THR A 54 -9.94 -0.29 -11.76
C THR A 54 -9.76 -0.76 -13.20
N GLU A 55 -9.73 0.17 -14.15
CA GLU A 55 -9.72 -0.10 -15.58
C GLU A 55 -8.37 0.26 -16.20
N LYS A 56 -7.95 -0.53 -17.16
CA LYS A 56 -6.70 -0.32 -17.88
C LYS A 56 -6.75 0.89 -18.81
N ALA A 57 -7.84 1.02 -19.54
CA ALA A 57 -8.10 2.07 -20.51
C ALA A 57 -9.58 2.20 -20.79
N GLY A 58 -10.03 3.30 -21.40
CA GLY A 58 -11.40 3.53 -21.80
C GLY A 58 -11.88 4.95 -21.50
N ALA A 59 -13.20 5.16 -21.59
CA ALA A 59 -13.84 6.44 -21.36
C ALA A 59 -14.11 6.68 -19.86
N TYR A 60 -13.06 6.75 -19.07
CA TYR A 60 -13.10 6.98 -17.62
C TYR A 60 -12.51 8.34 -17.30
N THR A 61 -13.23 9.40 -17.65
CA THR A 61 -12.77 10.78 -17.53
C THR A 61 -12.34 11.11 -16.10
N GLY A 62 -11.07 11.53 -15.93
CA GLY A 62 -10.50 11.90 -14.64
C GLY A 62 -9.76 10.77 -13.93
N GLU A 63 -9.90 9.50 -14.37
CA GLU A 63 -9.19 8.38 -13.77
C GLU A 63 -7.75 8.25 -14.28
N VAL A 64 -6.88 7.74 -13.41
CA VAL A 64 -5.47 7.46 -13.70
C VAL A 64 -5.25 5.95 -13.61
N SER A 65 -4.96 5.31 -14.75
CA SER A 65 -4.72 3.87 -14.80
C SER A 65 -3.34 3.48 -14.24
N ALA A 66 -3.16 2.21 -13.89
CA ALA A 66 -1.89 1.69 -13.44
C ALA A 66 -0.79 1.83 -14.51
N ASP A 67 -1.12 1.65 -15.81
CA ASP A 67 -0.19 1.87 -16.92
C ASP A 67 0.26 3.35 -17.01
N MET A 68 -0.67 4.31 -16.80
CA MET A 68 -0.32 5.73 -16.75
C MET A 68 0.64 6.02 -15.58
N ILE A 69 0.40 5.43 -14.41
CA ILE A 69 1.29 5.56 -13.25
C ILE A 69 2.68 5.00 -13.58
N ALA A 70 2.77 3.79 -14.10
CA ALA A 70 4.04 3.17 -14.48
C ALA A 70 4.81 4.02 -15.51
N SER A 71 4.10 4.66 -16.46
CA SER A 71 4.70 5.52 -17.48
C SER A 71 5.38 6.77 -16.92
N THR A 72 5.04 7.22 -15.72
CA THR A 72 5.69 8.35 -15.03
C THR A 72 7.06 7.99 -14.44
N GLY A 73 7.40 6.71 -14.37
CA GLY A 73 8.58 6.21 -13.67
C GLY A 73 8.32 5.79 -12.23
N ALA A 74 7.12 6.03 -11.69
CA ALA A 74 6.70 5.51 -10.39
C ALA A 74 6.74 3.96 -10.40
N LYS A 75 7.14 3.38 -9.28
CA LYS A 75 7.33 1.92 -9.14
C LYS A 75 6.32 1.27 -8.21
N CYS A 76 5.52 2.06 -7.50
CA CYS A 76 4.64 1.57 -6.45
C CYS A 76 3.28 2.28 -6.50
N VAL A 77 2.27 1.64 -5.91
CA VAL A 77 0.94 2.22 -5.70
C VAL A 77 0.40 1.84 -4.32
N ILE A 78 -0.22 2.80 -3.65
CA ILE A 78 -0.93 2.59 -2.37
C ILE A 78 -2.39 2.28 -2.67
N LEU A 79 -2.90 1.15 -2.18
CA LEU A 79 -4.26 0.69 -2.37
C LEU A 79 -4.93 0.35 -1.05
N GLY A 80 -6.23 0.60 -0.95
CA GLY A 80 -7.03 0.23 0.21
C GLY A 80 -6.84 1.11 1.45
N HIS A 81 -6.26 2.30 1.31
CA HIS A 81 -6.14 3.27 2.41
C HIS A 81 -7.50 3.53 3.04
N SER A 82 -7.53 3.68 4.37
CA SER A 82 -8.78 3.86 5.14
C SER A 82 -9.66 5.00 4.65
N GLU A 83 -9.07 6.13 4.29
CA GLU A 83 -9.80 7.26 3.71
C GLU A 83 -10.53 6.88 2.42
N ARG A 84 -9.90 6.06 1.56
CA ARG A 84 -10.54 5.64 0.31
C ARG A 84 -11.64 4.62 0.54
N ARG A 85 -11.47 3.74 1.50
CA ARG A 85 -12.55 2.82 1.93
C ARG A 85 -13.74 3.60 2.47
N SER A 86 -13.49 4.62 3.31
CA SER A 86 -14.53 5.39 3.99
C SER A 86 -15.20 6.45 3.11
N TYR A 87 -14.40 7.26 2.40
CA TYR A 87 -14.91 8.44 1.69
C TYR A 87 -15.29 8.15 0.24
N TYR A 88 -14.65 7.15 -0.38
CA TYR A 88 -14.85 6.81 -1.79
C TYR A 88 -15.49 5.43 -1.99
N GLY A 89 -15.86 4.74 -0.90
CA GLY A 89 -16.55 3.46 -0.97
C GLY A 89 -15.74 2.35 -1.62
N GLU A 90 -14.42 2.35 -1.46
CA GLU A 90 -13.56 1.30 -2.00
C GLU A 90 -13.75 -0.01 -1.22
N THR A 91 -14.52 -0.91 -1.80
CA THR A 91 -14.79 -2.25 -1.27
C THR A 91 -13.73 -3.26 -1.72
N SER A 92 -13.66 -4.43 -1.08
CA SER A 92 -12.74 -5.51 -1.47
C SER A 92 -12.84 -5.91 -2.95
N PRO A 93 -14.03 -6.04 -3.59
CA PRO A 93 -14.11 -6.30 -5.03
C PRO A 93 -13.49 -5.21 -5.91
N ILE A 94 -13.59 -3.95 -5.51
CA ILE A 94 -12.93 -2.82 -6.22
C ILE A 94 -11.41 -2.94 -6.06
N LEU A 95 -10.94 -3.23 -4.86
CA LEU A 95 -9.52 -3.35 -4.57
C LEU A 95 -8.88 -4.53 -5.27
N VAL A 96 -9.55 -5.68 -5.39
CA VAL A 96 -9.10 -6.83 -6.19
C VAL A 96 -8.81 -6.42 -7.64
N LYS A 97 -9.70 -5.64 -8.26
CA LYS A 97 -9.49 -5.13 -9.63
C LYS A 97 -8.27 -4.21 -9.71
N LYS A 98 -8.12 -3.28 -8.74
CA LYS A 98 -6.97 -2.37 -8.69
C LYS A 98 -5.66 -3.12 -8.49
N VAL A 99 -5.63 -4.11 -7.61
CA VAL A 99 -4.47 -4.99 -7.40
C VAL A 99 -4.08 -5.70 -8.69
N ALA A 100 -5.06 -6.27 -9.41
CA ALA A 100 -4.80 -6.92 -10.70
C ALA A 100 -4.20 -5.95 -11.74
N GLN A 101 -4.73 -4.72 -11.85
CA GLN A 101 -4.19 -3.71 -12.77
C GLN A 101 -2.78 -3.27 -12.38
N ALA A 102 -2.50 -3.09 -11.09
CA ALA A 102 -1.18 -2.72 -10.60
C ALA A 102 -0.13 -3.81 -10.92
N LEU A 103 -0.46 -5.08 -10.68
CA LEU A 103 0.42 -6.21 -11.00
C LEU A 103 0.66 -6.35 -12.51
N GLU A 104 -0.38 -6.18 -13.33
CA GLU A 104 -0.25 -6.20 -14.80
C GLU A 104 0.70 -5.11 -15.30
N SER A 105 0.67 -3.93 -14.65
CA SER A 105 1.55 -2.79 -14.95
C SER A 105 2.91 -2.87 -14.24
N LYS A 106 3.22 -3.99 -13.57
CA LYS A 106 4.49 -4.23 -12.84
C LYS A 106 4.78 -3.22 -11.74
N LEU A 107 3.75 -2.74 -11.07
CA LEU A 107 3.88 -1.90 -9.89
C LEU A 107 3.94 -2.76 -8.62
N GLU A 108 4.83 -2.39 -7.71
CA GLU A 108 4.78 -2.86 -6.32
C GLU A 108 3.54 -2.27 -5.64
N ILE A 109 2.94 -3.02 -4.72
CA ILE A 109 1.69 -2.62 -4.08
C ILE A 109 1.91 -2.44 -2.58
N ILE A 110 1.51 -1.29 -2.05
CA ILE A 110 1.32 -1.11 -0.61
C ILE A 110 -0.18 -1.25 -0.34
N PHE A 111 -0.57 -2.39 0.23
CA PHE A 111 -1.97 -2.69 0.50
C PHE A 111 -2.30 -2.39 1.96
N CYS A 112 -3.17 -1.39 2.16
CA CYS A 112 -3.56 -0.90 3.48
C CYS A 112 -4.70 -1.73 4.05
N VAL A 113 -4.53 -2.11 5.31
CA VAL A 113 -5.55 -2.80 6.13
C VAL A 113 -5.59 -2.18 7.51
N GLY A 114 -6.76 -2.19 8.13
CA GLY A 114 -6.92 -1.66 9.47
C GLY A 114 -8.37 -1.60 9.92
N GLU A 115 -8.56 -1.43 11.21
CA GLU A 115 -9.85 -1.39 11.87
C GLU A 115 -10.19 0.01 12.40
N VAL A 116 -11.48 0.32 12.47
CA VAL A 116 -12.00 1.53 13.13
C VAL A 116 -12.16 1.32 14.65
N LEU A 117 -12.39 2.40 15.38
CA LEU A 117 -12.47 2.37 16.84
C LEU A 117 -13.53 1.40 17.38
N GLU A 118 -14.73 1.41 16.79
CA GLU A 118 -15.82 0.51 17.18
C GLU A 118 -15.43 -0.96 17.05
N GLU A 119 -14.72 -1.32 15.97
CA GLU A 119 -14.25 -2.68 15.73
C GLU A 119 -13.16 -3.08 16.73
N ARG A 120 -12.32 -2.12 17.14
CA ARG A 120 -11.32 -2.34 18.18
C ARG A 120 -11.95 -2.52 19.57
N GLU A 121 -12.88 -1.65 19.94
CA GLU A 121 -13.56 -1.70 21.24
C GLU A 121 -14.48 -2.92 21.41
N THR A 122 -14.99 -3.46 20.30
CA THR A 122 -15.80 -4.70 20.28
C THR A 122 -14.98 -5.97 20.02
N GLU A 123 -13.65 -5.89 20.09
CA GLU A 123 -12.70 -7.00 19.86
C GLU A 123 -12.82 -7.68 18.49
N LYS A 124 -13.37 -6.98 17.49
CA LYS A 124 -13.51 -7.49 16.09
C LYS A 124 -12.34 -7.17 15.18
N HIS A 125 -11.34 -6.45 15.66
CA HIS A 125 -10.21 -5.96 14.85
C HIS A 125 -9.47 -7.09 14.11
N PHE A 126 -9.29 -8.25 14.73
CA PHE A 126 -8.68 -9.40 14.08
C PHE A 126 -9.54 -9.96 12.94
N GLU A 127 -10.84 -10.05 13.14
CA GLU A 127 -11.77 -10.53 12.12
C GLU A 127 -11.81 -9.60 10.91
N VAL A 128 -11.92 -8.29 11.15
CA VAL A 128 -11.95 -7.25 10.11
C VAL A 128 -10.67 -7.27 9.30
N VAL A 129 -9.50 -7.25 9.93
CA VAL A 129 -8.22 -7.26 9.22
C VAL A 129 -8.03 -8.57 8.45
N LYS A 130 -8.40 -9.72 9.03
CA LYS A 130 -8.39 -11.01 8.33
C LYS A 130 -9.29 -11.00 7.11
N GLN A 131 -10.50 -10.45 7.23
CA GLN A 131 -11.44 -10.34 6.10
C GLN A 131 -10.86 -9.46 4.99
N GLN A 132 -10.30 -8.28 5.31
CA GLN A 132 -9.68 -7.39 4.34
C GLN A 132 -8.54 -8.07 3.58
N LEU A 133 -7.69 -8.85 4.25
CA LEU A 133 -6.61 -9.63 3.64
C LEU A 133 -7.16 -10.75 2.75
N THR A 134 -8.11 -11.52 3.27
CA THR A 134 -8.68 -12.67 2.56
C THR A 134 -9.39 -12.25 1.28
N GLU A 135 -10.26 -11.26 1.38
CA GLU A 135 -11.05 -10.78 0.24
C GLU A 135 -10.22 -9.97 -0.76
N GLY A 136 -9.18 -9.26 -0.29
CA GLY A 136 -8.39 -8.36 -1.13
C GLY A 136 -7.20 -9.01 -1.82
N LEU A 137 -6.56 -10.02 -1.20
CA LEU A 137 -5.25 -10.52 -1.61
C LEU A 137 -5.15 -12.03 -1.79
N PHE A 138 -6.00 -12.86 -1.15
CA PHE A 138 -5.77 -14.31 -1.13
C PHE A 138 -6.20 -15.05 -2.40
N ASN A 139 -6.61 -14.32 -3.41
CA ASN A 139 -6.77 -14.81 -4.78
C ASN A 139 -5.47 -14.71 -5.61
N LEU A 140 -4.40 -14.14 -5.05
CA LEU A 140 -3.10 -13.97 -5.71
C LEU A 140 -2.28 -15.25 -5.63
N THR A 141 -1.47 -15.51 -6.68
CA THR A 141 -0.43 -16.53 -6.61
C THR A 141 0.71 -16.08 -5.69
N PRO A 142 1.57 -17.02 -5.19
CA PRO A 142 2.74 -16.65 -4.39
C PRO A 142 3.66 -15.63 -5.09
N GLU A 143 3.86 -15.78 -6.41
CA GLU A 143 4.67 -14.87 -7.21
C GLU A 143 4.06 -13.47 -7.28
N GLN A 144 2.74 -13.37 -7.42
CA GLN A 144 2.02 -12.10 -7.40
C GLN A 144 2.04 -11.47 -6.01
N PHE A 145 1.87 -12.28 -4.97
CA PHE A 145 1.88 -11.81 -3.58
C PHE A 145 3.26 -11.27 -3.17
N ALA A 146 4.36 -11.74 -3.77
CA ALA A 146 5.71 -11.23 -3.54
C ALA A 146 5.87 -9.73 -3.88
N HIS A 147 4.97 -9.17 -4.70
CA HIS A 147 4.92 -7.75 -5.06
C HIS A 147 4.02 -6.91 -4.12
N VAL A 148 3.57 -7.48 -3.01
CA VAL A 148 2.66 -6.81 -2.07
C VAL A 148 3.32 -6.60 -0.72
N VAL A 149 3.34 -5.36 -0.27
CA VAL A 149 3.66 -4.96 1.11
C VAL A 149 2.35 -4.65 1.82
N ILE A 150 2.11 -5.28 2.97
CA ILE A 150 0.93 -5.01 3.77
C ILE A 150 1.26 -3.87 4.74
N ALA A 151 0.47 -2.80 4.68
CA ALA A 151 0.54 -1.67 5.60
C ALA A 151 -0.64 -1.73 6.57
N TYR A 152 -0.35 -1.97 7.85
CA TYR A 152 -1.36 -1.89 8.89
C TYR A 152 -1.51 -0.46 9.40
N GLU A 153 -2.73 0.06 9.36
CA GLU A 153 -3.09 1.37 9.88
C GLU A 153 -4.17 1.22 10.99
N PRO A 154 -3.85 1.55 12.25
CA PRO A 154 -4.87 1.67 13.29
C PRO A 154 -5.73 2.91 13.01
N VAL A 155 -6.84 2.75 12.23
CA VAL A 155 -7.65 3.87 11.71
C VAL A 155 -8.16 4.75 12.86
N TRP A 156 -8.45 4.16 14.02
CA TRP A 156 -8.86 4.85 15.23
C TRP A 156 -7.80 5.79 15.84
N ALA A 157 -6.54 5.68 15.41
CA ALA A 157 -5.46 6.55 15.85
C ALA A 157 -5.15 7.67 14.83
N ILE A 158 -5.72 7.61 13.61
CA ILE A 158 -5.44 8.60 12.56
C ILE A 158 -6.28 9.86 12.81
N GLY A 159 -5.61 10.99 13.07
CA GLY A 159 -6.28 12.30 13.22
C GLY A 159 -7.17 12.45 14.46
N THR A 160 -7.15 11.50 15.38
CA THR A 160 -8.04 11.48 16.56
C THR A 160 -7.37 11.97 17.85
N GLY A 161 -6.05 12.19 17.83
CA GLY A 161 -5.24 12.44 19.02
C GLY A 161 -4.96 11.20 19.87
N LYS A 162 -5.49 10.02 19.51
CA LYS A 162 -5.11 8.74 20.09
C LYS A 162 -3.85 8.21 19.41
N THR A 163 -3.05 7.44 20.13
CA THR A 163 -1.84 6.81 19.60
C THR A 163 -1.88 5.33 19.90
N ALA A 164 -1.63 4.50 18.90
CA ALA A 164 -1.44 3.06 19.12
C ALA A 164 -0.15 2.82 19.90
N THR A 165 -0.19 1.93 20.89
CA THR A 165 1.03 1.51 21.60
C THR A 165 1.87 0.59 20.73
N PRO A 166 3.21 0.49 20.97
CA PRO A 166 4.05 -0.49 20.28
C PRO A 166 3.54 -1.93 20.41
N ASP A 167 2.99 -2.29 21.57
CA ASP A 167 2.44 -3.64 21.82
C ASP A 167 1.20 -3.91 20.97
N GLN A 168 0.30 -2.93 20.83
CA GLN A 168 -0.87 -3.04 19.95
C GLN A 168 -0.48 -3.19 18.47
N ALA A 169 0.53 -2.44 18.03
CA ALA A 169 1.06 -2.56 16.67
C ALA A 169 1.70 -3.93 16.46
N GLN A 170 2.52 -4.40 17.42
CA GLN A 170 3.18 -5.69 17.36
C GLN A 170 2.18 -6.86 17.37
N GLU A 171 1.12 -6.78 18.16
CA GLU A 171 0.03 -7.76 18.18
C GLU A 171 -0.59 -7.93 16.80
N MET A 172 -0.97 -6.81 16.16
CA MET A 172 -1.57 -6.84 14.82
C MET A 172 -0.58 -7.31 13.75
N HIS A 173 0.68 -6.89 13.80
CA HIS A 173 1.70 -7.39 12.88
C HIS A 173 1.93 -8.90 13.02
N ALA A 174 1.98 -9.42 14.23
CA ALA A 174 2.10 -10.86 14.48
C ALA A 174 0.88 -11.62 13.96
N PHE A 175 -0.31 -11.10 14.18
CA PHE A 175 -1.55 -11.68 13.66
C PHE A 175 -1.57 -11.69 12.13
N ILE A 176 -1.29 -10.55 11.46
CA ILE A 176 -1.23 -10.45 10.00
C ILE A 176 -0.25 -11.47 9.42
N ARG A 177 0.97 -11.59 9.99
CA ARG A 177 1.95 -12.59 9.55
C ARG A 177 1.43 -14.02 9.71
N SER A 178 0.72 -14.32 10.79
CA SER A 178 0.13 -15.66 11.00
C SER A 178 -0.94 -15.99 9.97
N VAL A 179 -1.79 -15.01 9.62
CA VAL A 179 -2.84 -15.16 8.60
C VAL A 179 -2.22 -15.40 7.22
N VAL A 180 -1.21 -14.61 6.84
CA VAL A 180 -0.50 -14.77 5.56
C VAL A 180 0.24 -16.10 5.49
N ALA A 181 0.93 -16.51 6.55
CA ALA A 181 1.65 -17.78 6.60
C ALA A 181 0.70 -18.99 6.45
N ALA A 182 -0.50 -18.93 7.03
CA ALA A 182 -1.49 -20.00 6.90
C ALA A 182 -1.95 -20.21 5.45
N VAL A 183 -2.05 -19.14 4.65
CA VAL A 183 -2.41 -19.21 3.22
C VAL A 183 -1.26 -19.75 2.38
N SER A 184 -0.04 -19.30 2.62
CA SER A 184 1.15 -19.81 1.93
C SER A 184 1.31 -21.33 2.13
N TYR A 185 0.95 -21.87 3.29
CA TYR A 185 0.98 -23.32 3.56
C TYR A 185 -0.10 -24.10 2.82
N THR A 186 -1.28 -23.52 2.57
CA THR A 186 -2.36 -24.18 1.83
C THR A 186 -2.07 -24.26 0.33
N HIS A 187 -1.37 -23.29 -0.24
CA HIS A 187 -0.98 -23.31 -1.65
C HIS A 187 0.23 -24.22 -1.96
N LEU A 188 1.08 -24.50 -0.96
CA LEU A 188 2.21 -25.42 -1.10
C LEU A 188 1.83 -26.91 -0.97
N ARG A 189 0.58 -27.23 -0.64
CA ARG A 189 0.07 -28.61 -0.47
C ARG A 189 -0.91 -29.06 -1.56
N ALA A 190 -1.20 -28.23 -2.53
CA ALA A 190 -1.98 -28.58 -3.72
C ALA A 190 -1.05 -28.72 -4.92
#